data_c0410b2ba244d865efdb808c1c4345c3
#
_entry.id   c0410b2ba244d865efdb808c1c4345c3
#
_cell.length_a   1.000
_cell.length_b   1.000
_cell.length_c   1.000
_cell.angle_alpha   90.00
_cell.angle_beta   90.00
_cell.angle_gamma   90.00
#
_symmetry.space_group_name_H-M   'P 1'
#
loop_
_entity.id
_entity.type
_entity.pdbx_description
1 polymer ?
#
loop_
_entity_poly.entity_id
_entity_poly.type
_entity_poly.pdbx_seq_one_letter_code
_entity_poly.pdbx_strand_id
1 'polypeptide(L)'
;MQGFPSVEPGLTIGLLGGSFDPPHEGHVHITKLALKIFNLSKIWWLVCPVNPIKSLTPSDVNSRFLASKKIMKHPSVVITDLERKFKTKYTFQTLIKLKKLYPSTKFVWLMGADNLITFHHWKNWDWIMKNIPVGVLARPEEQIKAGLSRTAIKFGNYRLPKEKSIILSNYIPPVWTLSTGPMRNISSTEIRKKEYRHN
;
A
#
# COMPACT_ATOMS: atom_id res chain seq x y z
N MET A 1 -9.99 1.34 22.69
CA MET A 1 -8.79 0.61 22.19
C MET A 1 -7.65 1.60 22.01
N GLN A 2 -6.74 1.67 23.00
CA GLN A 2 -5.62 2.63 22.95
C GLN A 2 -4.67 2.28 21.78
N GLY A 3 -4.35 3.29 20.98
CA GLY A 3 -3.33 3.19 19.93
C GLY A 3 -3.80 2.63 18.57
N PHE A 4 -5.06 2.30 18.38
CA PHE A 4 -5.63 1.97 17.08
C PHE A 4 -6.35 3.19 16.49
N PRO A 5 -6.27 3.43 15.16
CA PRO A 5 -6.98 4.55 14.55
C PRO A 5 -8.49 4.45 14.78
N SER A 6 -9.11 5.56 15.16
CA SER A 6 -10.56 5.65 15.17
C SER A 6 -11.11 5.82 13.75
N VAL A 7 -12.16 5.09 13.43
CA VAL A 7 -12.82 5.12 12.12
C VAL A 7 -14.31 5.19 12.30
N GLU A 8 -14.94 6.14 11.66
CA GLU A 8 -16.40 6.22 11.58
C GLU A 8 -16.90 5.14 10.60
N PRO A 9 -18.08 4.55 10.88
CA PRO A 9 -18.69 3.57 10.00
C PRO A 9 -18.86 4.09 8.57
N GLY A 10 -18.70 3.20 7.58
CA GLY A 10 -18.93 3.53 6.18
C GLY A 10 -17.75 4.21 5.45
N LEU A 11 -16.68 4.59 6.16
CA LEU A 11 -15.52 5.17 5.51
C LEU A 11 -14.76 4.15 4.65
N THR A 12 -14.18 4.65 3.57
CA THR A 12 -13.27 3.90 2.70
C THR A 12 -11.82 4.23 3.04
N ILE A 13 -11.06 3.22 3.48
CA ILE A 13 -9.68 3.37 3.92
C ILE A 13 -8.74 2.67 2.95
N GLY A 14 -7.83 3.44 2.36
CA GLY A 14 -6.70 2.86 1.63
C GLY A 14 -5.61 2.39 2.60
N LEU A 15 -5.09 1.19 2.39
CA LEU A 15 -3.99 0.62 3.16
C LEU A 15 -2.73 0.60 2.30
N LEU A 16 -1.75 1.42 2.63
CA LEU A 16 -0.47 1.48 1.94
C LEU A 16 0.63 0.91 2.84
N GLY A 17 1.02 -0.33 2.55
CA GLY A 17 2.11 -1.00 3.25
C GLY A 17 3.48 -0.66 2.67
N GLY A 18 4.47 -0.49 3.53
CA GLY A 18 5.83 -0.24 3.09
C GLY A 18 6.85 -0.27 4.21
N SER A 19 8.13 -0.45 3.83
CA SER A 19 9.23 -0.29 4.77
C SER A 19 9.42 1.18 5.17
N PHE A 20 9.16 2.11 4.23
CA PHE A 20 9.39 3.55 4.40
C PHE A 20 10.80 3.84 4.94
N ASP A 21 11.82 3.31 4.26
CA ASP A 21 13.19 3.29 4.70
C ASP A 21 14.17 3.86 3.64
N PRO A 22 14.38 5.18 3.58
CA PRO A 22 13.57 6.21 4.24
C PRO A 22 12.23 6.47 3.53
N PRO A 23 11.24 7.07 4.21
CA PRO A 23 10.09 7.65 3.54
C PRO A 23 10.53 8.85 2.69
N HIS A 24 9.91 9.08 1.55
CA HIS A 24 10.29 10.14 0.60
C HIS A 24 9.10 10.72 -0.14
N GLU A 25 9.31 11.82 -0.86
CA GLU A 25 8.27 12.54 -1.61
C GLU A 25 7.51 11.66 -2.62
N GLY A 26 8.12 10.59 -3.13
CA GLY A 26 7.43 9.61 -3.95
C GLY A 26 6.28 8.90 -3.20
N HIS A 27 6.48 8.55 -1.92
CA HIS A 27 5.42 7.99 -1.09
C HIS A 27 4.31 9.01 -0.81
N VAL A 28 4.67 10.27 -0.56
CA VAL A 28 3.70 11.37 -0.37
C VAL A 28 2.86 11.55 -1.62
N HIS A 29 3.53 11.58 -2.78
CA HIS A 29 2.88 11.78 -4.07
C HIS A 29 1.89 10.65 -4.40
N ILE A 30 2.32 9.38 -4.31
CA ILE A 30 1.45 8.23 -4.59
C ILE A 30 0.25 8.19 -3.64
N THR A 31 0.44 8.59 -2.38
CA THR A 31 -0.64 8.67 -1.40
C THR A 31 -1.69 9.72 -1.77
N LYS A 32 -1.26 10.94 -2.12
CA LYS A 32 -2.17 12.01 -2.56
C LYS A 32 -2.91 11.63 -3.84
N LEU A 33 -2.23 10.95 -4.75
CA LEU A 33 -2.82 10.46 -6.00
C LEU A 33 -3.86 9.36 -5.72
N ALA A 34 -3.55 8.41 -4.84
CA ALA A 34 -4.46 7.33 -4.45
C ALA A 34 -5.75 7.85 -3.81
N LEU A 35 -5.67 8.86 -2.92
CA LEU A 35 -6.84 9.49 -2.33
C LEU A 35 -7.85 9.95 -3.39
N LYS A 36 -7.34 10.55 -4.48
CA LYS A 36 -8.18 11.08 -5.58
C LYS A 36 -8.69 9.97 -6.50
N ILE A 37 -7.77 9.12 -6.99
CA ILE A 37 -8.10 8.11 -8.01
C ILE A 37 -9.10 7.08 -7.47
N PHE A 38 -8.95 6.64 -6.22
CA PHE A 38 -9.79 5.61 -5.63
C PHE A 38 -10.87 6.16 -4.70
N ASN A 39 -11.06 7.49 -4.66
CA ASN A 39 -12.05 8.17 -3.82
C ASN A 39 -12.03 7.69 -2.36
N LEU A 40 -10.84 7.72 -1.76
CA LEU A 40 -10.63 7.23 -0.41
C LEU A 40 -10.88 8.32 0.62
N SER A 41 -11.58 7.98 1.70
CA SER A 41 -11.81 8.90 2.82
C SER A 41 -10.51 9.18 3.58
N LYS A 42 -9.70 8.12 3.79
CA LYS A 42 -8.38 8.21 4.44
C LYS A 42 -7.43 7.17 3.84
N ILE A 43 -6.14 7.37 4.07
CA ILE A 43 -5.12 6.35 3.83
C ILE A 43 -4.35 6.09 5.12
N TRP A 44 -4.15 4.82 5.43
CA TRP A 44 -3.26 4.40 6.49
C TRP A 44 -1.95 3.90 5.90
N TRP A 45 -0.85 4.51 6.31
CA TRP A 45 0.47 3.95 6.06
C TRP A 45 0.73 2.88 7.10
N LEU A 46 0.98 1.66 6.65
CA LEU A 46 1.37 0.55 7.51
C LEU A 46 2.89 0.44 7.47
N VAL A 47 3.57 1.03 8.47
CA VAL A 47 5.03 0.95 8.58
C VAL A 47 5.38 -0.46 9.08
N CYS A 48 5.89 -1.30 8.16
CA CYS A 48 6.18 -2.70 8.48
C CYS A 48 7.47 -2.81 9.31
N PRO A 49 7.50 -3.67 10.36
CA PRO A 49 8.71 -3.92 11.15
C PRO A 49 9.85 -4.47 10.31
N VAL A 50 9.57 -5.54 9.58
CA VAL A 50 10.52 -6.21 8.66
C VAL A 50 9.77 -6.63 7.41
N ASN A 51 10.35 -6.38 6.23
CA ASN A 51 9.81 -6.93 4.99
C ASN A 51 10.44 -8.31 4.74
N PRO A 52 9.68 -9.42 4.81
CA PRO A 52 10.23 -10.78 4.70
C PRO A 52 10.88 -11.10 3.36
N ILE A 53 10.63 -10.26 2.33
CA ILE A 53 11.14 -10.46 0.96
C ILE A 53 12.45 -9.71 0.72
N LYS A 54 12.75 -8.68 1.54
CA LYS A 54 13.97 -7.90 1.40
C LYS A 54 15.10 -8.51 2.18
N SER A 55 16.27 -8.66 1.54
CA SER A 55 17.49 -9.21 2.14
C SER A 55 18.17 -8.26 3.13
N LEU A 56 17.92 -6.94 3.01
CA LEU A 56 18.51 -5.94 3.90
C LEU A 56 17.61 -5.70 5.10
N THR A 57 18.19 -5.75 6.29
CA THR A 57 17.52 -5.34 7.54
C THR A 57 17.20 -3.85 7.47
N PRO A 58 15.95 -3.44 7.57
CA PRO A 58 15.59 -2.03 7.57
C PRO A 58 16.08 -1.36 8.85
N SER A 59 16.22 -0.04 8.81
CA SER A 59 16.49 0.76 10.00
C SER A 59 15.36 0.59 11.04
N ASP A 60 15.60 1.03 12.28
CA ASP A 60 14.64 0.87 13.36
C ASP A 60 13.23 1.34 12.98
N VAL A 61 12.23 0.56 13.34
CA VAL A 61 10.83 0.81 12.98
C VAL A 61 10.30 2.13 13.58
N ASN A 62 10.75 2.50 14.78
CA ASN A 62 10.32 3.75 15.41
C ASN A 62 10.88 4.95 14.67
N SER A 63 12.15 4.90 14.26
CA SER A 63 12.79 5.94 13.43
C SER A 63 12.04 6.14 12.11
N ARG A 64 11.70 5.06 11.41
CA ARG A 64 10.94 5.10 10.15
C ARG A 64 9.50 5.62 10.35
N PHE A 65 8.88 5.25 11.46
CA PHE A 65 7.55 5.74 11.83
C PHE A 65 7.57 7.26 12.08
N LEU A 66 8.55 7.76 12.85
CA LEU A 66 8.72 9.19 13.12
C LEU A 66 9.07 9.98 11.83
N ALA A 67 9.97 9.46 11.00
CA ALA A 67 10.30 10.04 9.71
C ALA A 67 9.07 10.11 8.80
N SER A 68 8.24 9.05 8.79
CA SER A 68 6.99 9.02 8.02
C SER A 68 6.00 10.09 8.49
N LYS A 69 5.86 10.29 9.80
CA LYS A 69 5.05 11.38 10.37
C LYS A 69 5.61 12.78 10.04
N LYS A 70 6.93 12.92 9.95
CA LYS A 70 7.58 14.18 9.61
C LYS A 70 7.30 14.61 8.17
N ILE A 71 7.37 13.67 7.22
CA ILE A 71 7.21 13.97 5.79
C ILE A 71 5.73 14.03 5.35
N MET A 72 4.87 13.18 5.93
CA MET A 72 3.47 13.09 5.54
C MET A 72 2.60 14.00 6.43
N LYS A 73 2.22 15.16 5.90
CA LYS A 73 1.43 16.19 6.60
C LYS A 73 0.03 16.37 6.00
N HIS A 74 -0.62 15.27 5.59
CA HIS A 74 -1.96 15.33 5.00
C HIS A 74 -3.02 14.89 6.03
N PRO A 75 -4.13 15.67 6.24
CA PRO A 75 -5.13 15.38 7.26
C PRO A 75 -5.85 14.03 7.08
N SER A 76 -6.00 13.57 5.83
CA SER A 76 -6.60 12.27 5.52
C SER A 76 -5.60 11.12 5.54
N VAL A 77 -4.39 11.30 6.09
CA VAL A 77 -3.39 10.22 6.16
C VAL A 77 -2.99 9.95 7.59
N VAL A 78 -3.07 8.70 7.98
CA VAL A 78 -2.68 8.22 9.31
C VAL A 78 -1.47 7.31 9.18
N ILE A 79 -0.38 7.65 9.87
CA ILE A 79 0.80 6.78 9.95
C ILE A 79 0.56 5.80 11.10
N THR A 80 0.71 4.50 10.82
CA THR A 80 0.43 3.45 11.79
C THR A 80 1.55 2.43 11.88
N ASP A 81 1.66 1.79 13.03
CA ASP A 81 2.51 0.62 13.30
C ASP A 81 1.66 -0.63 13.60
N LEU A 82 0.54 -0.76 12.90
CA LEU A 82 -0.47 -1.80 13.16
C LEU A 82 0.09 -3.22 13.04
N GLU A 83 1.02 -3.48 12.13
CA GLU A 83 1.66 -4.80 12.01
C GLU A 83 2.41 -5.16 13.30
N ARG A 84 3.11 -4.20 13.92
CA ARG A 84 3.76 -4.39 15.22
C ARG A 84 2.73 -4.66 16.34
N LYS A 85 1.68 -3.84 16.41
CA LYS A 85 0.62 -3.96 17.42
C LYS A 85 -0.15 -5.27 17.30
N PHE A 86 -0.42 -5.70 16.10
CA PHE A 86 -1.05 -6.99 15.84
C PHE A 86 -0.09 -8.17 15.98
N LYS A 87 1.21 -7.94 16.10
CA LYS A 87 2.26 -8.98 16.08
C LYS A 87 2.12 -9.86 14.83
N THR A 88 1.92 -9.24 13.66
CA THR A 88 1.79 -9.93 12.38
C THR A 88 3.09 -9.80 11.57
N LYS A 89 3.48 -10.90 10.90
CA LYS A 89 4.65 -10.95 10.04
C LYS A 89 4.30 -10.72 8.56
N TYR A 90 3.10 -11.11 8.16
CA TYR A 90 2.66 -11.08 6.77
C TYR A 90 1.41 -10.21 6.59
N THR A 91 1.35 -9.51 5.47
CA THR A 91 0.26 -8.58 5.13
C THR A 91 -1.13 -9.20 5.25
N PHE A 92 -1.34 -10.43 4.74
CA PHE A 92 -2.65 -11.09 4.83
C PHE A 92 -3.15 -11.25 6.28
N GLN A 93 -2.24 -11.52 7.24
CA GLN A 93 -2.60 -11.64 8.66
C GLN A 93 -3.08 -10.30 9.22
N THR A 94 -2.41 -9.21 8.84
CA THR A 94 -2.79 -7.84 9.22
C THR A 94 -4.15 -7.50 8.66
N LEU A 95 -4.41 -7.82 7.39
CA LEU A 95 -5.69 -7.57 6.73
C LEU A 95 -6.84 -8.36 7.36
N ILE A 96 -6.63 -9.62 7.75
CA ILE A 96 -7.63 -10.42 8.50
C ILE A 96 -7.98 -9.74 9.81
N LYS A 97 -6.98 -9.30 10.59
CA LYS A 97 -7.21 -8.63 11.87
C LYS A 97 -7.91 -7.28 11.69
N LEU A 98 -7.54 -6.52 10.66
CA LEU A 98 -8.20 -5.24 10.33
C LEU A 98 -9.67 -5.44 9.97
N LYS A 99 -10.01 -6.39 9.10
CA LYS A 99 -11.41 -6.69 8.76
C LYS A 99 -12.23 -7.09 9.99
N LYS A 100 -11.63 -7.86 10.91
CA LYS A 100 -12.29 -8.25 12.15
C LYS A 100 -12.49 -7.08 13.10
N LEU A 101 -11.50 -6.17 13.18
CA LEU A 101 -11.54 -5.03 14.10
C LEU A 101 -12.46 -3.89 13.60
N TYR A 102 -12.57 -3.74 12.29
CA TYR A 102 -13.34 -2.68 11.62
C TYR A 102 -14.33 -3.27 10.61
N PRO A 103 -15.36 -4.01 11.05
CA PRO A 103 -16.25 -4.76 10.15
C PRO A 103 -17.07 -3.86 9.21
N SER A 104 -17.34 -2.62 9.61
CA SER A 104 -18.13 -1.64 8.82
C SER A 104 -17.24 -0.74 7.93
N THR A 105 -15.93 -0.99 7.86
CA THR A 105 -15.00 -0.18 7.08
C THR A 105 -14.66 -0.88 5.76
N LYS A 106 -14.73 -0.12 4.67
CA LYS A 106 -14.27 -0.60 3.35
C LYS A 106 -12.77 -0.38 3.25
N PHE A 107 -12.01 -1.46 3.09
CA PHE A 107 -10.57 -1.39 2.88
C PHE A 107 -10.21 -1.58 1.41
N VAL A 108 -9.23 -0.80 0.92
CA VAL A 108 -8.59 -0.98 -0.38
C VAL A 108 -7.09 -1.15 -0.13
N TRP A 109 -6.52 -2.26 -0.59
CA TRP A 109 -5.06 -2.45 -0.55
C TRP A 109 -4.42 -1.66 -1.68
N LEU A 110 -3.43 -0.83 -1.34
CA LEU A 110 -2.72 0.03 -2.29
C LEU A 110 -1.29 -0.45 -2.49
N MET A 111 -0.83 -0.48 -3.73
CA MET A 111 0.56 -0.80 -4.05
C MET A 111 1.04 -0.11 -5.31
N GLY A 112 2.36 0.01 -5.46
CA GLY A 112 3.00 0.39 -6.71
C GLY A 112 3.04 -0.78 -7.71
N ALA A 113 3.29 -0.47 -8.97
CA ALA A 113 3.42 -1.46 -10.03
C ALA A 113 4.58 -2.46 -9.79
N ASP A 114 5.68 -1.98 -9.22
CA ASP A 114 6.82 -2.79 -8.80
C ASP A 114 6.44 -3.90 -7.83
N ASN A 115 5.55 -3.58 -6.88
CA ASN A 115 5.01 -4.56 -5.95
C ASN A 115 4.06 -5.55 -6.65
N LEU A 116 3.23 -5.12 -7.60
CA LEU A 116 2.34 -6.01 -8.34
C LEU A 116 3.14 -7.08 -9.11
N ILE A 117 4.27 -6.70 -9.70
CA ILE A 117 5.17 -7.61 -10.43
C ILE A 117 5.64 -8.75 -9.55
N THR A 118 5.98 -8.47 -8.29
CA THR A 118 6.51 -9.43 -7.33
C THR A 118 5.47 -9.96 -6.34
N PHE A 119 4.22 -9.52 -6.44
CA PHE A 119 3.17 -9.80 -5.47
C PHE A 119 2.89 -11.29 -5.28
N HIS A 120 3.05 -12.08 -6.32
CA HIS A 120 2.90 -13.54 -6.27
C HIS A 120 3.92 -14.26 -5.38
N HIS A 121 4.96 -13.57 -4.90
CA HIS A 121 5.90 -14.08 -3.89
C HIS A 121 5.45 -13.79 -2.45
N TRP A 122 4.41 -12.96 -2.26
CA TRP A 122 3.92 -12.65 -0.93
C TRP A 122 3.15 -13.83 -0.34
N LYS A 123 3.32 -14.08 0.95
CA LYS A 123 2.59 -15.15 1.62
C LYS A 123 1.09 -14.93 1.50
N ASN A 124 0.36 -15.93 0.99
CA ASN A 124 -1.09 -15.89 0.76
C ASN A 124 -1.56 -14.67 -0.07
N TRP A 125 -0.79 -14.28 -1.07
CA TRP A 125 -1.10 -13.17 -1.96
C TRP A 125 -2.45 -13.32 -2.68
N ASP A 126 -2.81 -14.54 -3.05
CA ASP A 126 -4.09 -14.85 -3.70
C ASP A 126 -5.27 -14.66 -2.73
N TRP A 127 -5.07 -14.91 -1.42
CA TRP A 127 -6.06 -14.58 -0.40
C TRP A 127 -6.31 -13.06 -0.38
N ILE A 128 -5.27 -12.24 -0.47
CA ILE A 128 -5.41 -10.78 -0.50
C ILE A 128 -6.27 -10.37 -1.68
N MET A 129 -5.95 -10.83 -2.89
CA MET A 129 -6.72 -10.53 -4.10
C MET A 129 -8.19 -10.94 -4.00
N LYS A 130 -8.47 -12.07 -3.35
CA LYS A 130 -9.83 -12.62 -3.19
C LYS A 130 -10.65 -11.96 -2.09
N ASN A 131 -10.04 -11.19 -1.18
CA ASN A 131 -10.71 -10.68 0.01
C ASN A 131 -10.67 -9.16 0.18
N ILE A 132 -9.83 -8.46 -0.56
CA ILE A 132 -9.66 -7.01 -0.48
C ILE A 132 -9.58 -6.44 -1.90
N PRO A 133 -10.32 -5.38 -2.23
CA PRO A 133 -10.09 -4.63 -3.48
C PRO A 133 -8.66 -4.10 -3.55
N VAL A 134 -8.01 -4.21 -4.71
CA VAL A 134 -6.60 -3.82 -4.89
C VAL A 134 -6.46 -2.67 -5.87
N GLY A 135 -5.95 -1.54 -5.41
CA GLY A 135 -5.60 -0.38 -6.21
C GLY A 135 -4.10 -0.33 -6.50
N VAL A 136 -3.74 -0.43 -7.78
CA VAL A 136 -2.35 -0.37 -8.23
C VAL A 136 -2.08 0.96 -8.92
N LEU A 137 -1.01 1.63 -8.51
CA LEU A 137 -0.54 2.86 -9.13
C LEU A 137 0.78 2.58 -9.86
N ALA A 138 0.79 2.82 -11.17
CA ALA A 138 1.94 2.59 -12.01
C ALA A 138 2.53 3.90 -12.54
N ARG A 139 3.84 3.92 -12.66
CA ARG A 139 4.52 4.88 -13.53
C ARG A 139 4.19 4.53 -14.99
N PRO A 140 4.15 5.50 -15.90
CA PRO A 140 3.86 5.23 -17.31
C PRO A 140 4.70 4.09 -17.90
N GLU A 141 5.97 4.03 -17.56
CA GLU A 141 6.93 3.02 -18.05
C GLU A 141 6.73 1.61 -17.46
N GLU A 142 6.10 1.51 -16.30
CA GLU A 142 5.93 0.23 -15.59
C GLU A 142 4.62 -0.50 -15.92
N GLN A 143 3.69 0.15 -16.62
CA GLN A 143 2.34 -0.38 -16.86
C GLN A 143 2.34 -1.71 -17.61
N ILE A 144 3.14 -1.80 -18.68
CA ILE A 144 3.19 -3.01 -19.53
C ILE A 144 3.71 -4.17 -18.71
N LYS A 145 4.85 -3.98 -18.02
CA LYS A 145 5.47 -5.00 -17.19
C LYS A 145 4.56 -5.45 -16.05
N ALA A 146 3.88 -4.51 -15.40
CA ALA A 146 2.93 -4.81 -14.34
C ALA A 146 1.70 -5.55 -14.87
N GLY A 147 1.17 -5.15 -16.03
CA GLY A 147 0.04 -5.80 -16.70
C GLY A 147 0.32 -7.22 -17.17
N LEU A 148 1.59 -7.56 -17.43
CA LEU A 148 2.04 -8.90 -17.81
C LEU A 148 2.53 -9.74 -16.61
N SER A 149 2.43 -9.22 -15.39
CA SER A 149 2.85 -9.95 -14.20
C SER A 149 1.96 -11.19 -13.96
N ARG A 150 2.52 -12.20 -13.28
CA ARG A 150 1.79 -13.41 -12.89
C ARG A 150 0.48 -13.11 -12.16
N THR A 151 0.50 -12.08 -11.31
CA THR A 151 -0.69 -11.63 -10.58
C THR A 151 -1.75 -11.07 -11.54
N ALA A 152 -1.34 -10.18 -12.44
CA ALA A 152 -2.24 -9.55 -13.40
C ALA A 152 -2.86 -10.56 -14.36
N ILE A 153 -2.08 -11.54 -14.82
CA ILE A 153 -2.58 -12.64 -15.69
C ILE A 153 -3.59 -13.50 -14.92
N LYS A 154 -3.24 -13.97 -13.71
CA LYS A 154 -4.12 -14.83 -12.91
C LYS A 154 -5.46 -14.17 -12.56
N PHE A 155 -5.45 -12.88 -12.30
CA PHE A 155 -6.65 -12.11 -11.94
C PHE A 155 -7.14 -11.17 -13.05
N GLY A 156 -6.78 -11.45 -14.30
CA GLY A 156 -7.11 -10.61 -15.46
C GLY A 156 -8.61 -10.32 -15.61
N ASN A 157 -9.46 -11.35 -15.45
CA ASN A 157 -10.91 -11.24 -15.55
C ASN A 157 -11.55 -10.36 -14.46
N TYR A 158 -10.83 -10.02 -13.40
CA TYR A 158 -11.28 -9.19 -12.29
C TYR A 158 -10.70 -7.77 -12.33
N ARG A 159 -10.03 -7.42 -13.43
CA ARG A 159 -9.45 -6.10 -13.60
C ARG A 159 -10.50 -5.11 -14.07
N LEU A 160 -10.71 -4.06 -13.29
CA LEU A 160 -11.54 -2.92 -13.71
C LEU A 160 -10.76 -1.99 -14.65
N PRO A 161 -11.45 -1.38 -15.63
CA PRO A 161 -10.90 -0.27 -16.40
C PRO A 161 -10.50 0.89 -15.45
N LYS A 162 -9.49 1.67 -15.84
CA LYS A 162 -8.98 2.78 -15.00
C LYS A 162 -10.07 3.84 -14.70
N GLU A 163 -11.02 4.02 -15.60
CA GLU A 163 -12.15 4.94 -15.46
C GLU A 163 -13.07 4.56 -14.29
N LYS A 164 -13.12 3.27 -13.93
CA LYS A 164 -13.89 2.76 -12.79
C LYS A 164 -13.10 2.72 -11.48
N SER A 165 -11.87 3.24 -11.46
CA SER A 165 -11.03 3.24 -10.24
C SER A 165 -11.67 3.97 -9.07
N ILE A 166 -12.43 5.02 -9.35
CA ILE A 166 -13.09 5.86 -8.34
C ILE A 166 -14.14 5.09 -7.52
N ILE A 167 -14.69 4.01 -8.04
CA ILE A 167 -15.70 3.16 -7.38
C ILE A 167 -15.14 1.78 -6.99
N LEU A 168 -13.83 1.60 -7.03
CA LEU A 168 -13.16 0.32 -6.73
C LEU A 168 -13.63 -0.29 -5.40
N SER A 169 -13.79 0.52 -4.36
CA SER A 169 -14.20 0.09 -3.02
C SER A 169 -15.65 -0.42 -2.93
N ASN A 170 -16.45 -0.21 -3.97
CA ASN A 170 -17.86 -0.65 -4.01
C ASN A 170 -18.02 -2.06 -4.61
N TYR A 171 -16.96 -2.61 -5.18
CA TYR A 171 -16.99 -3.96 -5.73
C TYR A 171 -16.62 -5.00 -4.68
N ILE A 172 -17.21 -6.18 -4.83
CA ILE A 172 -16.86 -7.34 -4.02
C ILE A 172 -15.60 -7.99 -4.61
N PRO A 173 -14.55 -8.26 -3.81
CA PRO A 173 -13.38 -9.00 -4.29
C PRO A 173 -13.73 -10.42 -4.80
N PRO A 174 -12.98 -10.94 -5.77
CA PRO A 174 -11.75 -10.37 -6.32
C PRO A 174 -12.02 -9.20 -7.28
N VAL A 175 -11.34 -8.09 -7.06
CA VAL A 175 -11.38 -6.92 -7.93
C VAL A 175 -10.11 -6.11 -7.80
N TRP A 176 -9.60 -5.59 -8.91
CA TRP A 176 -8.41 -4.74 -8.89
C TRP A 176 -8.39 -3.79 -10.09
N THR A 177 -7.58 -2.75 -9.99
CA THR A 177 -7.36 -1.82 -11.11
C THR A 177 -5.91 -1.37 -11.15
N LEU A 178 -5.43 -1.05 -12.34
CA LEU A 178 -4.12 -0.48 -12.60
C LEU A 178 -4.34 0.93 -13.18
N SER A 179 -4.05 1.92 -12.37
CA SER A 179 -4.19 3.33 -12.73
C SER A 179 -2.83 3.97 -12.87
N THR A 180 -2.74 4.96 -13.73
CA THR A 180 -1.54 5.73 -13.97
C THR A 180 -1.77 7.18 -13.61
N GLY A 181 -0.72 7.84 -13.20
CA GLY A 181 -0.72 9.27 -12.94
C GLY A 181 0.68 9.83 -13.12
N PRO A 182 0.83 11.16 -13.10
CA PRO A 182 2.14 11.78 -13.10
C PRO A 182 2.90 11.30 -11.87
N MET A 183 3.99 10.56 -12.07
CA MET A 183 4.78 9.97 -10.98
C MET A 183 6.14 10.67 -10.85
N ARG A 184 6.62 10.78 -9.61
CA ARG A 184 7.98 11.25 -9.34
C ARG A 184 8.95 10.09 -9.38
N ASN A 185 10.07 10.26 -10.07
CA ASN A 185 11.12 9.25 -10.21
C ASN A 185 12.03 9.24 -8.97
N ILE A 186 11.51 8.80 -7.83
CA ILE A 186 12.24 8.73 -6.56
C ILE A 186 11.99 7.35 -5.94
N SER A 187 13.06 6.66 -5.53
CA SER A 187 12.96 5.40 -4.80
C SER A 187 13.83 5.42 -3.53
N SER A 188 13.38 4.71 -2.48
CA SER A 188 14.17 4.56 -1.25
C SER A 188 15.54 3.91 -1.52
N THR A 189 15.63 3.04 -2.52
CA THR A 189 16.89 2.39 -2.91
C THR A 189 17.89 3.39 -3.48
N GLU A 190 17.44 4.32 -4.32
CA GLU A 190 18.30 5.39 -4.88
C GLU A 190 18.76 6.37 -3.80
N ILE A 191 17.87 6.71 -2.86
CA ILE A 191 18.20 7.59 -1.74
C ILE A 191 19.32 6.96 -0.91
N ARG A 192 19.15 5.70 -0.48
CA ARG A 192 20.19 5.00 0.28
C ARG A 192 21.53 4.90 -0.47
N LYS A 193 21.51 4.61 -1.79
CA LYS A 193 22.74 4.56 -2.60
C LYS A 193 23.45 5.90 -2.64
N LYS A 194 22.74 7.02 -2.63
CA LYS A 194 23.34 8.36 -2.58
C LYS A 194 23.96 8.65 -1.21
N GLU A 195 23.31 8.29 -0.12
CA GLU A 195 23.82 8.45 1.24
C GLU A 195 25.11 7.65 1.48
N TYR A 196 25.18 6.39 0.98
CA TYR A 196 26.40 5.57 1.06
C TYR A 196 27.58 6.04 0.19
N ARG A 197 27.36 6.94 -0.78
CA ARG A 197 28.44 7.51 -1.60
C ARG A 197 29.05 8.78 -1.01
N HIS A 198 28.44 9.36 0.03
CA HIS A 198 28.85 10.60 0.66
C HIS A 198 29.42 10.39 2.08
N ASN A 199 29.44 9.16 2.56
CA ASN A 199 30.13 8.69 3.76
C ASN A 199 31.30 7.77 3.39
#